data_9b8095e4a5416775ec55573a51313541
#
_entry.id   9b8095e4a5416775ec55573a51313541
#
_cell.length_a   1.000
_cell.length_b   1.000
_cell.length_c   1.000
_cell.angle_alpha   90.00
_cell.angle_beta   90.00
_cell.angle_gamma   90.00
#
_symmetry.space_group_name_H-M   'P 1'
#
loop_
_entity.id
_entity.type
_entity.pdbx_description
1 polymer ?
#
loop_
_entity_poly.entity_id
_entity_poly.type
_entity_poly.pdbx_seq_one_letter_code
_entity_poly.pdbx_strand_id
1 'polypeptide(L)'
;ALIRLVHYHDNQSSTNLSDYLSSELRQDYSALSKLFSEVEGKTIERYYIELRIERVKEFIRYDELTLTQIALRMNYSSVAYLSSQFKSVTGMTPSQFKGMKDNLRTSLDKL
;
A
#
# COMPACT_ATOMS: atom_id res chain seq x y z
N ALA A 1 3.75 14.58 -0.60
CA ALA A 1 4.95 14.04 0.03
C ALA A 1 4.84 12.54 0.28
N LEU A 2 3.76 12.07 0.92
CA LEU A 2 3.60 10.64 1.21
C LEU A 2 3.38 9.81 -0.05
N ILE A 3 2.73 10.36 -1.06
CA ILE A 3 2.54 9.67 -2.35
C ILE A 3 3.89 9.41 -3.00
N ARG A 4 4.78 10.40 -3.01
CA ARG A 4 6.13 10.21 -3.54
C ARG A 4 6.92 9.19 -2.73
N LEU A 5 6.74 9.18 -1.42
CA LEU A 5 7.40 8.23 -0.53
C LEU A 5 7.00 6.79 -0.87
N VAL A 6 5.71 6.55 -1.10
CA VAL A 6 5.21 5.22 -1.48
C VAL A 6 5.81 4.79 -2.81
N HIS A 7 5.82 5.66 -3.81
CA HIS A 7 6.40 5.35 -5.13
C HIS A 7 7.90 5.12 -5.05
N TYR A 8 8.60 5.89 -4.22
CA TYR A 8 10.03 5.70 -4.00
C TYR A 8 10.32 4.32 -3.42
N HIS A 9 9.54 3.91 -2.41
CA HIS A 9 9.72 2.61 -1.74
C HIS A 9 9.40 1.41 -2.63
N ASP A 10 8.64 1.59 -3.71
CA ASP A 10 8.42 0.53 -4.68
C ASP A 10 9.74 -0.01 -5.24
N ASN A 11 10.76 0.83 -5.34
CA ASN A 11 12.01 0.51 -6.01
C ASN A 11 13.22 0.49 -5.08
N GLN A 12 13.00 0.56 -3.76
CA GLN A 12 14.07 0.62 -2.79
C GLN A 12 14.02 -0.56 -1.83
N SER A 13 15.14 -0.84 -1.15
CA SER A 13 15.17 -1.83 -0.10
C SER A 13 14.28 -1.38 1.06
N SER A 14 13.77 -2.36 1.84
CA SER A 14 12.89 -2.06 2.95
C SER A 14 13.61 -1.28 4.04
N THR A 15 13.35 0.02 4.10
CA THR A 15 13.82 0.90 5.17
C THR A 15 12.63 1.20 6.07
N ASN A 16 12.84 1.26 7.37
CA ASN A 16 11.80 1.61 8.31
C ASN A 16 11.28 3.01 7.98
N LEU A 17 9.95 3.17 7.91
CA LEU A 17 9.33 4.44 7.53
C LEU A 17 9.73 5.58 8.45
N SER A 18 9.76 5.36 9.76
CA SER A 18 10.13 6.42 10.70
C SER A 18 11.59 6.84 10.54
N ASP A 19 12.50 5.90 10.31
CA ASP A 19 13.90 6.20 10.04
C ASP A 19 14.06 6.98 8.74
N TYR A 20 13.34 6.57 7.69
CA TYR A 20 13.37 7.24 6.41
C TYR A 20 12.90 8.69 6.53
N LEU A 21 11.75 8.91 7.17
CA LEU A 21 11.19 10.26 7.32
C LEU A 21 12.09 11.15 8.16
N SER A 22 12.64 10.63 9.24
CA SER A 22 13.56 11.40 10.10
C SER A 22 14.83 11.78 9.35
N SER A 23 15.38 10.85 8.58
CA SER A 23 16.59 11.08 7.79
C SER A 23 16.38 12.10 6.68
N GLU A 24 15.31 11.93 5.90
CA GLU A 24 15.03 12.77 4.72
C GLU A 24 14.60 14.18 5.11
N LEU A 25 13.73 14.30 6.11
CA LEU A 25 13.15 15.57 6.48
C LEU A 25 13.95 16.31 7.55
N ARG A 26 14.91 15.62 8.19
CA ARG A 26 15.74 16.18 9.26
C ARG A 26 14.90 16.85 10.35
N GLN A 27 13.76 16.27 10.65
CA GLN A 27 12.80 16.76 11.64
C GLN A 27 12.54 15.71 12.70
N ASP A 28 12.04 16.16 13.85
CA ASP A 28 11.59 15.26 14.89
C ASP A 28 10.37 14.48 14.38
N TYR A 29 10.52 13.18 14.20
CA TYR A 29 9.45 12.33 13.72
C TYR A 29 8.24 12.35 14.66
N SER A 30 8.47 12.41 15.96
CA SER A 30 7.36 12.45 16.94
C SER A 30 6.49 13.68 16.77
N ALA A 31 7.09 14.85 16.59
CA ALA A 31 6.35 16.10 16.38
C ALA A 31 5.61 16.07 15.05
N LEU A 32 6.27 15.59 13.98
CA LEU A 32 5.67 15.48 12.66
C LEU A 32 4.48 14.50 12.67
N SER A 33 4.64 13.36 13.33
CA SER A 33 3.61 12.34 13.43
C SER A 33 2.39 12.87 14.19
N LYS A 34 2.61 13.61 15.27
CA LYS A 34 1.53 14.19 16.06
C LYS A 34 0.74 15.21 15.23
N LEU A 35 1.44 16.10 14.52
CA LEU A 35 0.81 17.10 13.67
C LEU A 35 -0.01 16.41 12.57
N PHE A 36 0.55 15.40 11.93
CA PHE A 36 -0.15 14.65 10.87
C PHE A 36 -1.43 14.02 11.41
N SER A 37 -1.36 13.39 12.60
CA SER A 37 -2.53 12.75 13.20
C SER A 37 -3.64 13.75 13.52
N GLU A 38 -3.28 14.96 13.96
CA GLU A 38 -4.25 16.01 14.25
C GLU A 38 -4.95 16.49 12.98
N VAL A 39 -4.23 16.60 11.88
CA VAL A 39 -4.76 17.09 10.60
C VAL A 39 -5.57 16.03 9.87
N GLU A 40 -5.02 14.83 9.76
CA GLU A 40 -5.61 13.75 8.95
C GLU A 40 -6.54 12.82 9.72
N GLY A 41 -6.51 12.85 11.06
CA GLY A 41 -7.33 11.97 11.87
C GLY A 41 -6.84 10.53 11.91
N LYS A 42 -5.63 10.26 11.44
CA LYS A 42 -4.99 8.95 11.48
C LYS A 42 -3.48 9.10 11.54
N THR A 43 -2.77 8.04 11.94
CA THR A 43 -1.31 8.09 12.02
C THR A 43 -0.68 8.11 10.64
N ILE A 44 0.57 8.58 10.58
CA ILE A 44 1.36 8.56 9.34
C ILE A 44 1.53 7.11 8.87
N GLU A 45 1.80 6.20 9.80
CA GLU A 45 1.99 4.77 9.49
C GLU A 45 0.74 4.19 8.85
N ARG A 46 -0.45 4.49 9.40
CA ARG A 46 -1.70 3.99 8.84
C ARG A 46 -1.96 4.57 7.46
N TYR A 47 -1.75 5.87 7.30
CA TYR A 47 -1.93 6.53 6.01
C TYR A 47 -0.97 5.96 4.96
N TYR A 48 0.28 5.71 5.35
CA TYR A 48 1.28 5.10 4.47
C TYR A 48 0.85 3.70 4.04
N ILE A 49 0.36 2.88 4.98
CA ILE A 49 -0.14 1.55 4.65
C ILE A 49 -1.30 1.63 3.65
N GLU A 50 -2.24 2.54 3.87
CA GLU A 50 -3.38 2.72 2.97
C GLU A 50 -2.93 3.11 1.56
N LEU A 51 -1.95 3.99 1.43
CA LEU A 51 -1.39 4.36 0.13
C LEU A 51 -0.71 3.18 -0.56
N ARG A 52 0.02 2.36 0.19
CA ARG A 52 0.64 1.16 -0.35
C ARG A 52 -0.41 0.18 -0.87
N ILE A 53 -1.50 0.00 -0.13
CA ILE A 53 -2.58 -0.88 -0.56
C ILE A 53 -3.27 -0.33 -1.81
N GLU A 54 -3.43 0.98 -1.93
CA GLU A 54 -3.96 1.57 -3.17
C GLU A 54 -3.05 1.26 -4.36
N ARG A 55 -1.73 1.27 -4.15
CA ARG A 55 -0.77 0.89 -5.20
C ARG A 55 -0.90 -0.58 -5.58
N VAL A 56 -1.08 -1.46 -4.58
CA VAL A 56 -1.32 -2.89 -4.84
C VAL A 56 -2.59 -3.07 -5.65
N LYS A 57 -3.66 -2.34 -5.33
CA LYS A 57 -4.90 -2.39 -6.11
C LYS A 57 -4.68 -2.01 -7.58
N GLU A 58 -3.84 -1.01 -7.83
CA GLU A 58 -3.50 -0.61 -9.20
C GLU A 58 -2.83 -1.74 -9.96
N PHE A 59 -1.85 -2.41 -9.33
CA PHE A 59 -1.18 -3.56 -9.95
C PHE A 59 -2.16 -4.69 -10.26
N ILE A 60 -3.11 -4.94 -9.38
CA ILE A 60 -4.14 -5.96 -9.59
C ILE A 60 -5.07 -5.56 -10.75
N ARG A 61 -5.46 -4.29 -10.81
CA ARG A 61 -6.35 -3.79 -11.86
C ARG A 61 -5.74 -3.94 -13.25
N TYR A 62 -4.46 -3.64 -13.38
CA TYR A 62 -3.78 -3.74 -14.67
C TYR A 62 -3.43 -5.17 -15.04
N ASP A 63 -3.46 -6.09 -14.07
CA ASP A 63 -3.26 -7.53 -14.28
C ASP A 63 -1.94 -7.86 -14.98
N GLU A 64 -0.90 -7.06 -14.74
CA GLU A 64 0.41 -7.25 -15.35
C GLU A 64 1.35 -8.07 -14.49
N LEU A 65 1.07 -8.17 -13.19
CA LEU A 65 1.96 -8.82 -12.23
C LEU A 65 1.20 -9.89 -11.43
N THR A 66 1.90 -10.97 -11.10
CA THR A 66 1.41 -11.96 -10.15
C THR A 66 1.49 -11.39 -8.73
N LEU A 67 0.78 -12.01 -7.78
CA LEU A 67 0.85 -11.58 -6.39
C LEU A 67 2.28 -11.66 -5.83
N THR A 68 3.03 -12.68 -6.25
CA THR A 68 4.44 -12.81 -5.86
C THR A 68 5.26 -11.63 -6.38
N GLN A 69 5.05 -11.25 -7.63
CA GLN A 69 5.74 -10.11 -8.22
C GLN A 69 5.35 -8.79 -7.55
N ILE A 70 4.08 -8.62 -7.22
CA ILE A 70 3.61 -7.43 -6.49
C ILE A 70 4.28 -7.35 -5.12
N ALA A 71 4.33 -8.46 -4.40
CA ALA A 71 4.96 -8.50 -3.09
C ALA A 71 6.44 -8.10 -3.17
N LEU A 72 7.16 -8.63 -4.16
CA LEU A 72 8.56 -8.28 -4.37
C LEU A 72 8.72 -6.79 -4.70
N ARG A 73 7.90 -6.28 -5.61
CA ARG A 73 7.99 -4.89 -6.05
C ARG A 73 7.67 -3.92 -4.91
N MET A 74 6.73 -4.27 -4.06
CA MET A 74 6.32 -3.43 -2.93
C MET A 74 7.15 -3.69 -1.66
N ASN A 75 8.18 -4.52 -1.76
CA ASN A 75 9.09 -4.81 -0.66
C ASN A 75 8.40 -5.51 0.53
N TYR A 76 7.43 -6.35 0.25
CA TYR A 76 6.85 -7.22 1.28
C TYR A 76 7.75 -8.43 1.51
N SER A 77 7.83 -8.87 2.76
CA SER A 77 8.64 -10.04 3.10
C SER A 77 8.06 -11.35 2.56
N SER A 78 6.74 -11.39 2.31
CA SER A 78 6.06 -12.57 1.78
C SER A 78 4.72 -12.18 1.18
N VAL A 79 4.17 -13.07 0.33
CA VAL A 79 2.81 -12.91 -0.19
C VAL A 79 1.79 -12.99 0.94
N ALA A 80 2.05 -13.84 1.95
CA ALA A 80 1.16 -13.96 3.11
C ALA A 80 1.05 -12.63 3.87
N TYR A 81 2.17 -11.94 4.04
CA TYR A 81 2.15 -10.63 4.71
C TYR A 81 1.39 -9.59 3.89
N LEU A 82 1.60 -9.57 2.59
CA LEU A 82 0.84 -8.70 1.69
C LEU A 82 -0.65 -8.96 1.80
N SER A 83 -1.05 -10.23 1.74
CA SER A 83 -2.46 -10.62 1.84
C SER A 83 -3.08 -10.20 3.17
N SER A 84 -2.36 -10.39 4.25
CA SER A 84 -2.81 -10.02 5.59
C SER A 84 -3.03 -8.52 5.71
N GLN A 85 -2.07 -7.73 5.25
CA GLN A 85 -2.16 -6.28 5.30
C GLN A 85 -3.28 -5.77 4.38
N PHE A 86 -3.38 -6.31 3.18
CA PHE A 86 -4.44 -5.96 2.23
C PHE A 86 -5.81 -6.21 2.84
N LYS A 87 -5.99 -7.37 3.47
CA LYS A 87 -7.26 -7.71 4.12
C LYS A 87 -7.57 -6.77 5.29
N SER A 88 -6.55 -6.38 6.05
CA SER A 88 -6.76 -5.47 7.19
C SER A 88 -7.24 -4.09 6.76
N VAL A 89 -6.88 -3.67 5.55
CA VAL A 89 -7.26 -2.35 5.01
C VAL A 89 -8.58 -2.42 4.24
N THR A 90 -8.77 -3.43 3.41
CA THR A 90 -9.90 -3.51 2.47
C THR A 90 -11.02 -4.43 2.94
N GLY A 91 -10.76 -5.31 3.89
CA GLY A 91 -11.72 -6.33 4.32
C GLY A 91 -11.71 -7.57 3.44
N MET A 92 -10.88 -7.64 2.41
CA MET A 92 -10.81 -8.81 1.53
C MET A 92 -9.35 -9.11 1.15
N THR A 93 -9.08 -10.34 0.75
CA THR A 93 -7.75 -10.72 0.26
C THR A 93 -7.54 -10.19 -1.16
N PRO A 94 -6.27 -10.09 -1.61
CA PRO A 94 -6.00 -9.71 -3.00
C PRO A 94 -6.68 -10.64 -4.02
N SER A 95 -6.74 -11.92 -3.73
CA SER A 95 -7.41 -12.88 -4.61
C SER A 95 -8.91 -12.63 -4.69
N GLN A 96 -9.55 -12.31 -3.57
CA GLN A 96 -10.97 -11.95 -3.54
C GLN A 96 -11.22 -10.65 -4.30
N PHE A 97 -10.35 -9.68 -4.14
CA PHE A 97 -10.44 -8.41 -4.85
C PHE A 97 -10.36 -8.61 -6.37
N LYS A 98 -9.42 -9.44 -6.80
CA LYS A 98 -9.26 -9.77 -8.22
C LYS A 98 -10.48 -10.48 -8.76
N GLY A 99 -11.02 -11.44 -8.01
CA GLY A 99 -12.22 -12.17 -8.40
C GLY A 99 -13.43 -11.26 -8.54
N MET A 100 -13.62 -10.34 -7.63
CA MET A 100 -14.70 -9.35 -7.69
C MET A 100 -14.57 -8.48 -8.95
N LYS A 101 -13.36 -8.02 -9.26
CA LYS A 101 -13.11 -7.23 -10.47
C LYS A 101 -13.45 -8.01 -11.74
N ASP A 102 -13.03 -9.27 -11.80
CA ASP A 102 -13.29 -10.13 -12.96
C ASP A 102 -14.79 -10.41 -13.12
N ASN A 103 -15.48 -10.65 -12.01
CA ASN A 103 -16.94 -10.86 -12.03
C ASN A 103 -17.68 -9.63 -12.52
N LEU A 104 -17.27 -8.46 -12.08
CA LEU A 104 -17.88 -7.20 -12.51
C LEU A 104 -17.66 -6.98 -14.00
N ARG A 105 -16.45 -7.25 -14.49
CA ARG A 105 -16.13 -7.14 -15.92
C ARG A 105 -17.00 -8.09 -16.74
N THR A 106 -17.14 -9.33 -16.30
CA THR A 106 -17.98 -10.32 -16.98
C THR A 106 -19.43 -9.86 -17.04
N SER A 107 -19.96 -9.32 -15.95
CA SER A 107 -21.32 -8.79 -15.91
C SER A 107 -21.53 -7.64 -16.89
N LEU A 108 -20.54 -6.75 -17.00
CA LEU A 108 -20.61 -5.64 -17.95
C LEU A 108 -20.55 -6.13 -19.40
N ASP A 109 -19.76 -7.14 -19.67
CA ASP A 109 -19.64 -7.71 -21.02
C ASP A 109 -20.92 -8.39 -21.48
N LYS A 110 -21.77 -8.83 -20.56
CA LYS A 110 -23.04 -9.47 -20.87
C LYS A 110 -24.18 -8.48 -21.13
N LEU A 111 -23.93 -7.23 -20.83
CA LEU A 111 -24.94 -6.20 -21.09
C LEU A 111 -24.90 -5.76 -22.54
#